data_7258bc19fe54cb46b7501ad1d85ac743
#
_entry.id   7258bc19fe54cb46b7501ad1d85ac743
#
_cell.length_a   1.000
_cell.length_b   1.000
_cell.length_c   1.000
_cell.angle_alpha   90.00
_cell.angle_beta   90.00
_cell.angle_gamma   90.00
#
_symmetry.space_group_name_H-M   'P 1'
#
loop_
_entity.id
_entity.type
_entity.pdbx_description
1 polymer ?
#
loop_
_entity_poly.entity_id
_entity_poly.type
_entity_poly.pdbx_seq_one_letter_code
_entity_poly.pdbx_strand_id
1 'polypeptide(L)'
;LDFDACADMIEKARESLQKKDIIGKTSLTGRELLDHRAKKIQYLTTGAKNFDEIMGGGIETGVMTEVYGEFGSGKTQIAMTCAVNVFLPIKDGGFSDEGKPARVVYIDTENSFRPDRVLQIIYERGMIKTKEQSPAQLKVNAPKEPLNDEEQEKALKFLERIKIYKPDNAGQQVMVGEALGRELRDESADPIRLIVIDSITSAFRMDFSGRGELGERQQLIKKHIKHISRIAEIYNVVVLLTNQVMVSPSVMFGDPVKPIGGTTLGHTSTHRVYLRKSGKDKIVAKLVDSPNNAQNEGVLALTRAGVEDGE
;
A
#
# COMPACT_ATOMS: atom_id res chain seq x y z
N LEU A 1 38.34 -16.17 2.56
CA LEU A 1 37.35 -17.19 2.20
C LEU A 1 37.58 -17.53 0.74
N ASP A 2 37.77 -18.80 0.41
CA ASP A 2 37.86 -19.20 -0.98
C ASP A 2 36.47 -19.18 -1.63
N PHE A 3 36.41 -19.28 -2.96
CA PHE A 3 35.14 -19.19 -3.70
C PHE A 3 34.16 -20.31 -3.33
N ASP A 4 34.69 -21.52 -3.11
CA ASP A 4 33.89 -22.71 -2.78
C ASP A 4 33.28 -22.62 -1.38
N ALA A 5 34.06 -22.09 -0.40
CA ALA A 5 33.56 -21.83 0.95
C ALA A 5 32.45 -20.76 0.96
N CYS A 6 32.55 -19.73 0.10
CA CYS A 6 31.53 -18.72 -0.05
C CYS A 6 30.26 -19.29 -0.71
N ALA A 7 30.42 -20.15 -1.72
CA ALA A 7 29.30 -20.80 -2.39
C ALA A 7 28.52 -21.73 -1.43
N ASP A 8 29.26 -22.54 -0.65
CA ASP A 8 28.67 -23.43 0.36
C ASP A 8 27.93 -22.67 1.48
N MET A 9 28.45 -21.54 1.93
CA MET A 9 27.77 -20.66 2.89
C MET A 9 26.48 -20.07 2.31
N ILE A 10 26.48 -19.65 1.05
CA ILE A 10 25.31 -19.12 0.36
C ILE A 10 24.24 -20.21 0.21
N GLU A 11 24.64 -21.43 -0.12
CA GLU A 11 23.73 -22.56 -0.30
C GLU A 11 23.08 -22.98 1.03
N LYS A 12 23.87 -23.10 2.10
CA LYS A 12 23.36 -23.36 3.46
C LYS A 12 22.43 -22.27 3.96
N ALA A 13 22.74 -21.01 3.65
CA ALA A 13 21.85 -19.90 3.99
C ALA A 13 20.52 -19.97 3.21
N ARG A 14 20.58 -20.31 1.92
CA ARG A 14 19.39 -20.53 1.09
C ARG A 14 18.51 -21.67 1.61
N GLU A 15 19.11 -22.82 1.92
CA GLU A 15 18.39 -23.96 2.49
C GLU A 15 17.71 -23.62 3.84
N SER A 16 18.43 -22.89 4.70
CA SER A 16 17.89 -22.42 5.99
C SER A 16 16.69 -21.48 5.81
N LEU A 17 16.77 -20.56 4.84
CA LEU A 17 15.69 -19.62 4.52
C LEU A 17 14.52 -20.29 3.81
N GLN A 18 14.77 -21.33 3.00
CA GLN A 18 13.74 -22.16 2.38
C GLN A 18 13.00 -23.04 3.41
N LYS A 19 13.73 -23.60 4.39
CA LYS A 19 13.12 -24.36 5.51
C LYS A 19 12.22 -23.49 6.38
N LYS A 20 12.52 -22.19 6.46
CA LYS A 20 11.68 -21.18 7.17
C LYS A 20 10.60 -20.58 6.27
N ASP A 21 10.44 -21.05 5.03
CA ASP A 21 9.49 -20.49 4.05
C ASP A 21 9.71 -18.98 3.73
N ILE A 22 10.92 -18.47 4.04
CA ILE A 22 11.30 -17.06 3.84
C ILE A 22 11.74 -16.80 2.39
N ILE A 23 12.31 -17.82 1.72
CA ILE A 23 12.65 -17.75 0.29
C ILE A 23 11.85 -18.84 -0.42
N GLY A 24 11.06 -18.46 -1.41
CA GLY A 24 10.34 -19.39 -2.27
C GLY A 24 11.30 -20.35 -2.99
N LYS A 25 10.82 -21.56 -3.30
CA LYS A 25 11.53 -22.52 -4.15
C LYS A 25 11.82 -21.86 -5.51
N THR A 26 13.00 -22.08 -6.06
CA THR A 26 13.39 -21.60 -7.39
C THR A 26 12.57 -22.23 -8.52
N SER A 27 11.93 -23.36 -8.26
CA SER A 27 11.01 -24.04 -9.19
C SER A 27 9.85 -24.66 -8.43
N LEU A 28 8.64 -24.46 -8.93
CA LEU A 28 7.39 -25.04 -8.44
C LEU A 28 6.59 -25.54 -9.62
N THR A 29 5.89 -26.63 -9.45
CA THR A 29 4.83 -27.01 -10.40
C THR A 29 3.66 -26.05 -10.28
N GLY A 30 2.82 -25.93 -11.32
CA GLY A 30 1.61 -25.10 -11.25
C GLY A 30 0.68 -25.48 -10.09
N ARG A 31 0.60 -26.77 -9.75
CA ARG A 31 -0.18 -27.27 -8.62
C ARG A 31 0.41 -26.81 -7.28
N GLU A 32 1.71 -26.98 -7.07
CA GLU A 32 2.39 -26.52 -5.85
C GLU A 32 2.25 -25.00 -5.67
N LEU A 33 2.35 -24.24 -6.77
CA LEU A 33 2.14 -22.79 -6.75
C LEU A 33 0.71 -22.44 -6.37
N LEU A 34 -0.28 -23.13 -6.91
CA LEU A 34 -1.70 -22.92 -6.57
C LEU A 34 -1.95 -23.20 -5.08
N ASP A 35 -1.46 -24.34 -4.57
CA ASP A 35 -1.61 -24.72 -3.16
C ASP A 35 -0.91 -23.72 -2.23
N HIS A 36 0.27 -23.21 -2.64
CA HIS A 36 1.01 -22.19 -1.90
C HIS A 36 0.26 -20.86 -1.88
N ARG A 37 -0.25 -20.41 -3.02
CA ARG A 37 -1.06 -19.18 -3.11
C ARG A 37 -2.33 -19.28 -2.27
N ALA A 38 -3.07 -20.37 -2.37
CA ALA A 38 -4.30 -20.61 -1.61
C ALA A 38 -4.11 -20.53 -0.07
N LYS A 39 -2.92 -20.90 0.42
CA LYS A 39 -2.59 -20.88 1.85
C LYS A 39 -2.07 -19.52 2.33
N LYS A 40 -1.38 -18.77 1.48
CA LYS A 40 -0.65 -17.55 1.89
C LYS A 40 -1.33 -16.26 1.52
N ILE A 41 -2.05 -16.22 0.38
CA ILE A 41 -2.64 -14.97 -0.10
C ILE A 41 -3.79 -14.57 0.80
N GLN A 42 -3.75 -13.31 1.21
CA GLN A 42 -4.81 -12.62 1.93
C GLN A 42 -5.11 -11.31 1.22
N TYR A 43 -6.27 -10.76 1.48
CA TYR A 43 -6.72 -9.52 0.87
C TYR A 43 -7.04 -8.49 1.96
N LEU A 44 -6.53 -7.28 1.78
CA LEU A 44 -6.88 -6.13 2.62
C LEU A 44 -8.07 -5.42 2.00
N THR A 45 -9.16 -5.30 2.74
CA THR A 45 -10.30 -4.50 2.29
C THR A 45 -9.95 -3.00 2.23
N THR A 46 -10.39 -2.33 1.18
CA THR A 46 -10.35 -0.87 1.11
C THR A 46 -11.51 -0.23 1.88
N GLY A 47 -12.53 -1.02 2.23
CA GLY A 47 -13.77 -0.57 2.84
C GLY A 47 -14.82 -0.13 1.82
N ALA A 48 -14.50 -0.13 0.54
CA ALA A 48 -15.43 0.05 -0.56
C ALA A 48 -15.56 -1.27 -1.33
N LYS A 49 -16.72 -1.88 -1.29
CA LYS A 49 -17.01 -3.16 -1.96
C LYS A 49 -16.76 -3.08 -3.46
N ASN A 50 -17.17 -1.97 -4.08
CA ASN A 50 -16.96 -1.74 -5.50
C ASN A 50 -15.47 -1.80 -5.89
N PHE A 51 -14.56 -1.28 -5.03
CA PHE A 51 -13.13 -1.39 -5.25
C PHE A 51 -12.62 -2.81 -5.00
N ASP A 52 -13.06 -3.40 -3.90
CA ASP A 52 -12.61 -4.75 -3.53
C ASP A 52 -13.05 -5.79 -4.57
N GLU A 53 -14.27 -5.64 -5.16
CA GLU A 53 -14.78 -6.51 -6.22
C GLU A 53 -13.94 -6.42 -7.52
N ILE A 54 -13.58 -5.21 -7.98
CA ILE A 54 -12.75 -5.07 -9.18
C ILE A 54 -11.33 -5.62 -8.96
N MET A 55 -10.88 -5.67 -7.70
CA MET A 55 -9.59 -6.23 -7.30
C MET A 55 -9.63 -7.74 -7.00
N GLY A 56 -10.82 -8.36 -7.03
CA GLY A 56 -10.99 -9.78 -6.73
C GLY A 56 -11.00 -10.13 -5.24
N GLY A 57 -11.35 -9.15 -4.38
CA GLY A 57 -11.49 -9.34 -2.93
C GLY A 57 -10.78 -8.29 -2.07
N GLY A 58 -10.08 -7.35 -2.67
CA GLY A 58 -9.30 -6.32 -1.99
C GLY A 58 -7.84 -6.25 -2.46
N ILE A 59 -6.98 -5.61 -1.69
CA ILE A 59 -5.56 -5.47 -2.04
C ILE A 59 -4.81 -6.72 -1.62
N GLU A 60 -4.24 -7.43 -2.59
CA GLU A 60 -3.57 -8.72 -2.44
C GLU A 60 -2.23 -8.58 -1.69
N THR A 61 -1.95 -9.50 -0.76
CA THR A 61 -0.63 -9.64 -0.11
C THR A 61 0.40 -10.26 -1.04
N GLY A 62 1.68 -10.01 -0.77
CA GLY A 62 2.79 -10.61 -1.53
C GLY A 62 3.09 -9.96 -2.87
N VAL A 63 2.29 -8.97 -3.28
CA VAL A 63 2.43 -8.25 -4.54
C VAL A 63 2.32 -6.74 -4.34
N MET A 64 2.61 -5.97 -5.39
CA MET A 64 2.45 -4.53 -5.39
C MET A 64 1.20 -4.10 -6.15
N THR A 65 0.39 -3.25 -5.52
CA THR A 65 -0.76 -2.58 -6.13
C THR A 65 -0.43 -1.10 -6.33
N GLU A 66 -0.49 -0.62 -7.56
CA GLU A 66 -0.35 0.80 -7.91
C GLU A 66 -1.72 1.44 -8.09
N VAL A 67 -1.96 2.52 -7.34
CA VAL A 67 -3.12 3.39 -7.50
C VAL A 67 -2.63 4.74 -8.04
N TYR A 68 -3.07 5.12 -9.24
CA TYR A 68 -2.58 6.33 -9.89
C TYR A 68 -3.72 7.20 -10.43
N GLY A 69 -3.46 8.48 -10.59
CA GLY A 69 -4.43 9.44 -11.08
C GLY A 69 -3.99 10.89 -10.87
N GLU A 70 -4.82 11.82 -11.31
CA GLU A 70 -4.57 13.25 -11.18
C GLU A 70 -4.52 13.71 -9.72
N PHE A 71 -4.04 14.94 -9.51
CA PHE A 71 -4.09 15.57 -8.19
C PHE A 71 -5.52 15.61 -7.66
N GLY A 72 -5.68 15.22 -6.40
CA GLY A 72 -6.98 15.19 -5.74
C GLY A 72 -7.93 14.08 -6.23
N SER A 73 -7.44 13.04 -6.91
CA SER A 73 -8.24 11.86 -7.31
C SER A 73 -8.45 10.83 -6.19
N GLY A 74 -8.02 11.12 -4.94
CA GLY A 74 -8.29 10.27 -3.78
C GLY A 74 -7.21 9.23 -3.45
N LYS A 75 -6.07 9.21 -4.13
CA LYS A 75 -4.97 8.26 -3.89
C LYS A 75 -4.57 8.17 -2.41
N THR A 76 -4.20 9.31 -1.82
CA THR A 76 -3.81 9.42 -0.40
C THR A 76 -4.97 9.04 0.53
N GLN A 77 -6.23 9.31 0.16
CA GLN A 77 -7.39 8.90 0.96
C GLN A 77 -7.56 7.38 0.98
N ILE A 78 -7.37 6.71 -0.16
CA ILE A 78 -7.33 5.23 -0.22
C ILE A 78 -6.17 4.72 0.65
N ALA A 79 -4.98 5.30 0.54
CA ALA A 79 -3.81 4.88 1.30
C ALA A 79 -4.02 5.01 2.82
N MET A 80 -4.56 6.15 3.29
CA MET A 80 -4.87 6.35 4.72
C MET A 80 -6.01 5.42 5.19
N THR A 81 -7.02 5.18 4.35
CA THR A 81 -8.10 4.25 4.68
C THR A 81 -7.58 2.82 4.81
N CYS A 82 -6.73 2.36 3.90
CA CYS A 82 -6.07 1.06 4.00
C CYS A 82 -5.18 0.95 5.24
N ALA A 83 -4.47 2.03 5.61
CA ALA A 83 -3.66 2.07 6.82
C ALA A 83 -4.50 1.89 8.11
N VAL A 84 -5.76 2.30 8.10
CA VAL A 84 -6.72 2.04 9.18
C VAL A 84 -7.28 0.62 9.09
N ASN A 85 -7.68 0.18 7.90
CA ASN A 85 -8.34 -1.11 7.72
C ASN A 85 -7.44 -2.31 8.07
N VAL A 86 -6.11 -2.16 8.02
CA VAL A 86 -5.15 -3.16 8.52
C VAL A 86 -5.45 -3.58 9.97
N PHE A 87 -5.99 -2.68 10.77
CA PHE A 87 -6.31 -2.94 12.18
C PHE A 87 -7.65 -3.64 12.40
N LEU A 88 -8.45 -3.84 11.36
CA LEU A 88 -9.65 -4.66 11.43
C LEU A 88 -9.28 -6.13 11.66
N PRO A 89 -10.18 -6.91 12.28
CA PRO A 89 -10.06 -8.36 12.35
C PRO A 89 -9.93 -9.00 10.96
N ILE A 90 -9.26 -10.15 10.87
CA ILE A 90 -9.10 -10.88 9.60
C ILE A 90 -10.46 -11.22 8.97
N LYS A 91 -11.45 -11.60 9.75
CA LYS A 91 -12.82 -11.88 9.28
C LYS A 91 -13.52 -10.68 8.62
N ASP A 92 -13.07 -9.46 8.96
CA ASP A 92 -13.62 -8.20 8.46
C ASP A 92 -12.70 -7.58 7.38
N GLY A 93 -11.76 -8.37 6.85
CA GLY A 93 -10.86 -7.97 5.76
C GLY A 93 -9.63 -7.17 6.21
N GLY A 94 -9.32 -7.15 7.50
CA GLY A 94 -8.08 -6.60 8.04
C GLY A 94 -7.03 -7.67 8.31
N PHE A 95 -6.03 -7.34 9.14
CA PHE A 95 -4.92 -8.25 9.47
C PHE A 95 -4.59 -8.31 10.96
N SER A 96 -5.43 -7.78 11.82
CA SER A 96 -5.22 -7.82 13.26
C SER A 96 -5.95 -8.98 13.90
N ASP A 97 -5.20 -9.81 14.63
CA ASP A 97 -5.73 -10.88 15.49
C ASP A 97 -5.58 -10.51 16.97
N GLU A 98 -6.33 -11.21 17.83
CA GLU A 98 -6.16 -11.14 19.28
C GLU A 98 -4.72 -11.55 19.66
N GLY A 99 -3.99 -10.62 20.27
CA GLY A 99 -2.61 -10.84 20.72
C GLY A 99 -1.50 -10.61 19.67
N LYS A 100 -1.85 -10.36 18.39
CA LYS A 100 -0.90 -9.96 17.34
C LYS A 100 -1.45 -8.82 16.48
N PRO A 101 -1.47 -7.61 16.99
CA PRO A 101 -1.95 -6.47 16.23
C PRO A 101 -1.00 -6.15 15.09
N ALA A 102 -1.59 -5.82 13.93
CA ALA A 102 -0.81 -5.44 12.75
C ALA A 102 -0.12 -4.08 12.93
N ARG A 103 1.00 -3.88 12.21
CA ARG A 103 1.66 -2.58 12.04
C ARG A 103 1.65 -2.16 10.58
N VAL A 104 1.76 -0.85 10.38
CA VAL A 104 1.83 -0.19 9.08
C VAL A 104 3.14 0.58 8.96
N VAL A 105 3.77 0.51 7.81
CA VAL A 105 4.82 1.45 7.41
C VAL A 105 4.26 2.37 6.33
N TYR A 106 4.35 3.67 6.54
CA TYR A 106 3.91 4.70 5.61
C TYR A 106 5.10 5.56 5.20
N ILE A 107 5.50 5.48 3.94
CA ILE A 107 6.56 6.30 3.35
C ILE A 107 5.90 7.49 2.66
N ASP A 108 5.95 8.65 3.33
CA ASP A 108 5.31 9.89 2.90
C ASP A 108 6.34 10.81 2.23
N THR A 109 6.36 10.81 0.90
CA THR A 109 7.27 11.66 0.11
C THR A 109 6.65 12.99 -0.31
N GLU A 110 5.35 13.19 -0.06
CA GLU A 110 4.61 14.40 -0.44
C GLU A 110 4.17 15.22 0.78
N ASN A 111 4.56 14.80 1.98
CA ASN A 111 4.12 15.40 3.24
C ASN A 111 2.58 15.51 3.33
N SER A 112 1.89 14.48 2.88
CA SER A 112 0.44 14.41 2.74
C SER A 112 -0.28 13.64 3.85
N PHE A 113 0.45 12.85 4.64
CA PHE A 113 -0.10 12.10 5.77
C PHE A 113 -0.64 13.03 6.85
N ARG A 114 -1.86 12.76 7.30
CA ARG A 114 -2.55 13.54 8.34
C ARG A 114 -3.03 12.62 9.45
N PRO A 115 -2.40 12.65 10.64
CA PRO A 115 -2.82 11.82 11.78
C PRO A 115 -4.26 12.09 12.22
N ASP A 116 -4.69 13.34 12.20
CA ASP A 116 -6.07 13.75 12.49
C ASP A 116 -7.08 13.11 11.54
N ARG A 117 -6.73 12.96 10.26
CA ARG A 117 -7.57 12.26 9.27
C ARG A 117 -7.64 10.76 9.55
N VAL A 118 -6.55 10.14 9.93
CA VAL A 118 -6.51 8.72 10.33
C VAL A 118 -7.39 8.49 11.55
N LEU A 119 -7.28 9.35 12.57
CA LEU A 119 -8.14 9.29 13.75
C LEU A 119 -9.62 9.45 13.38
N GLN A 120 -9.95 10.40 12.50
CA GLN A 120 -11.32 10.57 12.01
C GLN A 120 -11.87 9.28 11.39
N ILE A 121 -11.09 8.61 10.53
CA ILE A 121 -11.50 7.36 9.90
C ILE A 121 -11.72 6.26 10.95
N ILE A 122 -10.84 6.15 11.95
CA ILE A 122 -10.95 5.19 13.05
C ILE A 122 -12.27 5.38 13.82
N TYR A 123 -12.64 6.63 14.12
CA TYR A 123 -13.89 6.95 14.83
C TYR A 123 -15.12 6.67 14.00
N GLU A 124 -15.14 7.15 12.77
CA GLU A 124 -16.30 6.99 11.89
C GLU A 124 -16.59 5.52 11.55
N ARG A 125 -15.54 4.67 11.56
CA ARG A 125 -15.66 3.22 11.38
C ARG A 125 -16.02 2.47 12.67
N GLY A 126 -16.20 3.18 13.79
CA GLY A 126 -16.60 2.56 15.06
C GLY A 126 -15.55 1.61 15.66
N MET A 127 -14.27 1.76 15.28
CA MET A 127 -13.18 0.94 15.83
C MET A 127 -12.89 1.28 17.29
N ILE A 128 -13.30 2.46 17.73
CA ILE A 128 -13.34 2.90 19.12
C ILE A 128 -14.80 3.18 19.43
N LYS A 129 -15.35 2.44 20.39
CA LYS A 129 -16.73 2.65 20.83
C LYS A 129 -16.78 3.89 21.70
N THR A 130 -17.36 4.95 21.18
CA THR A 130 -17.79 6.08 21.99
C THR A 130 -19.21 5.80 22.49
N LYS A 131 -19.47 6.10 23.76
CA LYS A 131 -20.82 6.03 24.30
C LYS A 131 -21.66 7.08 23.57
N GLU A 132 -22.60 6.61 22.74
CA GLU A 132 -23.63 7.38 22.07
C GLU A 132 -23.15 8.43 21.05
N GLN A 133 -22.97 8.03 19.80
CA GLN A 133 -22.96 8.97 18.67
C GLN A 133 -24.06 8.61 17.67
N SER A 134 -25.03 9.52 17.58
CA SER A 134 -26.00 9.53 16.49
C SER A 134 -25.30 9.99 15.21
N PRO A 135 -25.46 9.30 14.07
CA PRO A 135 -24.71 9.59 12.82
C PRO A 135 -24.96 10.96 12.19
N ALA A 136 -25.97 11.70 12.67
CA ALA A 136 -26.55 12.81 11.91
C ALA A 136 -25.92 14.19 12.09
N GLN A 137 -24.86 14.40 12.87
CA GLN A 137 -24.48 15.76 13.27
C GLN A 137 -22.99 16.12 13.26
N LEU A 138 -22.12 15.52 12.45
CA LEU A 138 -20.68 15.82 12.50
C LEU A 138 -20.26 16.90 11.48
N LYS A 139 -19.81 18.06 11.98
CA LYS A 139 -19.09 19.08 11.22
C LYS A 139 -17.63 18.67 11.01
N VAL A 140 -17.08 19.15 9.89
CA VAL A 140 -15.95 18.63 9.14
C VAL A 140 -14.62 18.38 9.89
N ASN A 141 -14.36 18.77 11.15
CA ASN A 141 -13.00 18.74 11.70
C ASN A 141 -12.82 18.38 13.18
N ALA A 142 -13.82 17.84 13.86
CA ALA A 142 -13.60 17.38 15.24
C ALA A 142 -14.59 16.29 15.64
N PRO A 143 -14.24 15.35 16.54
CA PRO A 143 -15.23 14.54 17.22
C PRO A 143 -16.19 15.49 17.94
N LYS A 144 -17.52 15.21 17.90
CA LYS A 144 -18.56 16.10 18.42
C LYS A 144 -18.54 16.25 19.92
N GLU A 145 -18.04 15.25 20.60
CA GLU A 145 -17.77 15.31 22.03
C GLU A 145 -16.31 14.98 22.28
N PRO A 146 -15.66 15.65 23.24
CA PRO A 146 -14.32 15.26 23.62
C PRO A 146 -14.36 13.79 24.08
N LEU A 147 -13.48 12.99 23.49
CA LEU A 147 -13.26 11.63 23.94
C LEU A 147 -12.91 11.65 25.41
N ASN A 148 -13.36 10.65 26.14
CA ASN A 148 -12.79 10.43 27.46
C ASN A 148 -11.33 9.95 27.35
N ASP A 149 -10.58 10.08 28.44
CA ASP A 149 -9.13 9.78 28.44
C ASP A 149 -8.82 8.36 27.95
N GLU A 150 -9.68 7.38 28.26
CA GLU A 150 -9.52 5.97 27.83
C GLU A 150 -9.71 5.79 26.31
N GLU A 151 -10.69 6.46 25.74
CA GLU A 151 -10.97 6.42 24.30
C GLU A 151 -9.85 7.12 23.52
N GLN A 152 -9.37 8.25 24.06
CA GLN A 152 -8.24 8.97 23.47
C GLN A 152 -6.97 8.11 23.49
N GLU A 153 -6.68 7.46 24.60
CA GLU A 153 -5.54 6.54 24.72
C GLU A 153 -5.65 5.36 23.74
N LYS A 154 -6.83 4.78 23.59
CA LYS A 154 -7.07 3.73 22.56
C LYS A 154 -6.83 4.24 21.15
N ALA A 155 -7.26 5.47 20.84
CA ALA A 155 -7.03 6.08 19.54
C ALA A 155 -5.55 6.31 19.25
N LEU A 156 -4.80 6.80 20.23
CA LEU A 156 -3.36 7.02 20.10
C LEU A 156 -2.61 5.71 19.85
N LYS A 157 -3.00 4.60 20.46
CA LYS A 157 -2.42 3.28 20.23
C LYS A 157 -2.51 2.82 18.77
N PHE A 158 -3.55 3.21 18.03
CA PHE A 158 -3.59 2.95 16.58
C PHE A 158 -2.54 3.75 15.83
N LEU A 159 -2.33 5.03 16.19
CA LEU A 159 -1.32 5.86 15.55
C LEU A 159 0.11 5.38 15.85
N GLU A 160 0.39 4.87 17.04
CA GLU A 160 1.69 4.31 17.41
C GLU A 160 2.08 3.11 16.55
N ARG A 161 1.11 2.40 15.96
CA ARG A 161 1.33 1.27 15.06
C ARG A 161 1.56 1.67 13.60
N ILE A 162 1.44 2.96 13.28
CA ILE A 162 1.74 3.50 11.96
C ILE A 162 3.09 4.19 12.01
N LYS A 163 4.13 3.53 11.54
CA LYS A 163 5.46 4.11 11.44
C LYS A 163 5.57 4.94 10.16
N ILE A 164 5.88 6.22 10.30
CA ILE A 164 5.96 7.14 9.18
C ILE A 164 7.42 7.47 8.88
N TYR A 165 7.82 7.25 7.62
CA TYR A 165 9.08 7.73 7.06
C TYR A 165 8.81 8.92 6.15
N LYS A 166 9.63 9.95 6.27
CA LYS A 166 9.57 11.17 5.44
C LYS A 166 10.91 11.37 4.74
N PRO A 167 11.17 10.64 3.65
CA PRO A 167 12.39 10.85 2.89
C PRO A 167 12.33 12.17 2.12
N ASP A 168 13.38 13.00 2.25
CA ASP A 168 13.49 14.27 1.55
C ASP A 168 13.96 14.14 0.10
N ASN A 169 14.56 12.99 -0.25
CA ASN A 169 15.13 12.74 -1.57
C ASN A 169 15.07 11.26 -1.95
N ALA A 170 15.38 10.98 -3.22
CA ALA A 170 15.35 9.63 -3.79
C ALA A 170 16.31 8.67 -3.08
N GLY A 171 17.51 9.14 -2.70
CA GLY A 171 18.49 8.35 -1.97
C GLY A 171 17.97 7.89 -0.62
N GLN A 172 17.37 8.78 0.15
CA GLN A 172 16.73 8.44 1.43
C GLN A 172 15.55 7.48 1.24
N GLN A 173 14.73 7.68 0.20
CA GLN A 173 13.61 6.75 -0.09
C GLN A 173 14.13 5.33 -0.36
N VAL A 174 15.21 5.17 -1.12
CA VAL A 174 15.84 3.87 -1.37
C VAL A 174 16.39 3.27 -0.07
N MET A 175 17.07 4.06 0.77
CA MET A 175 17.60 3.62 2.06
C MET A 175 16.49 3.15 3.02
N VAL A 176 15.34 3.83 3.04
CA VAL A 176 14.15 3.37 3.80
C VAL A 176 13.72 2.00 3.30
N GLY A 177 13.63 1.80 1.98
CA GLY A 177 13.32 0.49 1.41
C GLY A 177 14.28 -0.61 1.90
N GLU A 178 15.58 -0.34 1.93
CA GLU A 178 16.60 -1.28 2.43
C GLU A 178 16.47 -1.54 3.96
N ALA A 179 16.10 -0.53 4.74
CA ALA A 179 15.87 -0.66 6.19
C ALA A 179 14.65 -1.53 6.50
N LEU A 180 13.60 -1.48 5.69
CA LEU A 180 12.38 -2.28 5.87
C LEU A 180 12.68 -3.79 5.94
N GLY A 181 13.62 -4.29 5.15
CA GLY A 181 14.03 -5.68 5.20
C GLY A 181 14.60 -6.12 6.55
N ARG A 182 15.14 -5.20 7.35
CA ARG A 182 15.61 -5.47 8.72
C ARG A 182 14.45 -5.46 9.71
N GLU A 183 13.54 -4.49 9.60
CA GLU A 183 12.36 -4.39 10.46
C GLU A 183 11.40 -5.57 10.30
N LEU A 184 11.22 -6.05 9.07
CA LEU A 184 10.37 -7.20 8.77
C LEU A 184 10.94 -8.53 9.28
N ARG A 185 12.25 -8.60 9.55
CA ARG A 185 12.90 -9.79 10.13
C ARG A 185 12.81 -9.85 11.65
N ASP A 186 12.40 -8.77 12.30
CA ASP A 186 12.27 -8.72 13.76
C ASP A 186 11.00 -9.46 14.19
N GLU A 187 11.17 -10.74 14.52
CA GLU A 187 10.08 -11.63 14.98
C GLU A 187 9.59 -11.27 16.40
N SER A 188 10.31 -10.42 17.14
CA SER A 188 9.93 -9.98 18.50
C SER A 188 8.90 -8.85 18.47
N ALA A 189 8.81 -8.14 17.34
CA ALA A 189 7.87 -7.04 17.15
C ALA A 189 6.56 -7.51 16.50
N ASP A 190 5.50 -6.74 16.70
CA ASP A 190 4.23 -6.95 16.01
C ASP A 190 4.44 -6.91 14.47
N PRO A 191 3.74 -7.75 13.68
CA PRO A 191 4.01 -7.90 12.26
C PRO A 191 3.62 -6.64 11.46
N ILE A 192 4.52 -6.20 10.58
CA ILE A 192 4.17 -5.23 9.53
C ILE A 192 3.35 -5.96 8.47
N ARG A 193 2.13 -5.47 8.21
CA ARG A 193 1.19 -6.09 7.26
C ARG A 193 0.89 -5.21 6.05
N LEU A 194 1.17 -3.92 6.14
CA LEU A 194 1.00 -2.97 5.04
C LEU A 194 2.22 -2.04 4.95
N ILE A 195 2.70 -1.85 3.73
CA ILE A 195 3.66 -0.82 3.35
C ILE A 195 2.96 0.09 2.34
N VAL A 196 2.84 1.37 2.67
CA VAL A 196 2.35 2.42 1.77
C VAL A 196 3.53 3.25 1.30
N ILE A 197 3.60 3.58 0.01
CA ILE A 197 4.54 4.57 -0.53
C ILE A 197 3.74 5.65 -1.27
N ASP A 198 3.61 6.81 -0.65
CA ASP A 198 2.82 7.95 -1.13
C ASP A 198 3.68 9.20 -1.33
N SER A 199 4.17 9.44 -2.56
CA SER A 199 4.07 8.65 -3.77
C SER A 199 5.42 8.01 -4.14
N ILE A 200 5.35 6.97 -4.96
CA ILE A 200 6.54 6.22 -5.39
C ILE A 200 7.51 7.05 -6.23
N THR A 201 7.05 8.08 -6.95
CA THR A 201 7.85 8.82 -7.92
C THR A 201 8.19 10.25 -7.51
N SER A 202 7.62 10.80 -6.44
CA SER A 202 7.76 12.22 -6.09
C SER A 202 9.22 12.61 -5.80
N ALA A 203 9.88 11.91 -4.88
CA ALA A 203 11.28 12.21 -4.53
C ALA A 203 12.23 12.06 -5.73
N PHE A 204 12.03 11.04 -6.56
CA PHE A 204 12.84 10.85 -7.78
C PHE A 204 12.64 11.95 -8.83
N ARG A 205 11.47 12.58 -8.87
CA ARG A 205 11.22 13.71 -9.78
C ARG A 205 11.87 14.99 -9.32
N MET A 206 11.95 15.19 -8.02
CA MET A 206 12.61 16.37 -7.45
C MET A 206 14.12 16.32 -7.68
N ASP A 207 14.75 15.18 -7.43
CA ASP A 207 16.21 15.02 -7.55
C ASP A 207 16.69 14.97 -9.01
N PHE A 208 15.90 14.37 -9.91
CA PHE A 208 16.25 14.17 -11.32
C PHE A 208 15.29 14.92 -12.23
N SER A 209 15.40 16.25 -12.27
CA SER A 209 14.53 17.13 -13.07
C SER A 209 15.05 17.38 -14.48
N GLY A 210 16.35 17.15 -14.74
CA GLY A 210 17.02 17.36 -16.01
C GLY A 210 16.69 16.30 -17.06
N ARG A 211 16.60 16.70 -18.34
CA ARG A 211 16.35 15.76 -19.45
C ARG A 211 17.46 14.70 -19.58
N GLY A 212 18.71 15.05 -19.26
CA GLY A 212 19.86 14.14 -19.32
C GLY A 212 19.86 13.08 -18.20
N GLU A 213 19.15 13.31 -17.11
CA GLU A 213 19.12 12.46 -15.91
C GLU A 213 18.02 11.39 -15.92
N LEU A 214 17.22 11.37 -16.99
CA LEU A 214 16.08 10.46 -17.10
C LEU A 214 16.48 8.99 -16.99
N GLY A 215 17.62 8.62 -17.58
CA GLY A 215 18.15 7.24 -17.53
C GLY A 215 18.54 6.82 -16.13
N GLU A 216 19.25 7.66 -15.40
CA GLU A 216 19.67 7.42 -14.03
C GLU A 216 18.48 7.32 -13.09
N ARG A 217 17.53 8.25 -13.18
CA ARG A 217 16.26 8.21 -12.47
C ARG A 217 15.53 6.88 -12.68
N GLN A 218 15.42 6.41 -13.92
CA GLN A 218 14.74 5.16 -14.24
C GLN A 218 15.46 3.94 -13.65
N GLN A 219 16.79 3.92 -13.67
CA GLN A 219 17.57 2.83 -13.06
C GLN A 219 17.38 2.78 -11.55
N LEU A 220 17.39 3.93 -10.89
CA LEU A 220 17.22 4.02 -9.44
C LEU A 220 15.81 3.62 -9.01
N ILE A 221 14.77 4.09 -9.72
CA ILE A 221 13.39 3.66 -9.53
C ILE A 221 13.28 2.13 -9.71
N LYS A 222 13.85 1.59 -10.77
CA LYS A 222 13.84 0.14 -11.05
C LYS A 222 14.47 -0.68 -9.91
N LYS A 223 15.62 -0.24 -9.41
CA LYS A 223 16.29 -0.88 -8.27
C LYS A 223 15.40 -0.86 -7.03
N HIS A 224 14.85 0.31 -6.70
CA HIS A 224 13.98 0.49 -5.54
C HIS A 224 12.72 -0.38 -5.61
N ILE A 225 11.99 -0.32 -6.71
CA ILE A 225 10.75 -1.08 -6.93
C ILE A 225 11.02 -2.59 -6.86
N LYS A 226 12.10 -3.07 -7.51
CA LYS A 226 12.48 -4.49 -7.46
C LYS A 226 12.75 -4.95 -6.02
N HIS A 227 13.36 -4.09 -5.21
CA HIS A 227 13.61 -4.39 -3.80
C HIS A 227 12.31 -4.47 -2.99
N ILE A 228 11.40 -3.51 -3.17
CA ILE A 228 10.09 -3.49 -2.50
C ILE A 228 9.21 -4.67 -2.94
N SER A 229 9.21 -5.02 -4.23
CA SER A 229 8.50 -6.19 -4.74
C SER A 229 8.96 -7.48 -4.06
N ARG A 230 10.29 -7.62 -3.91
CA ARG A 230 10.85 -8.79 -3.21
C ARG A 230 10.49 -8.83 -1.73
N ILE A 231 10.42 -7.67 -1.07
CA ILE A 231 9.93 -7.57 0.31
C ILE A 231 8.48 -8.04 0.39
N ALA A 232 7.60 -7.56 -0.52
CA ALA A 232 6.21 -7.98 -0.56
C ALA A 232 6.08 -9.51 -0.64
N GLU A 233 6.78 -10.13 -1.56
CA GLU A 233 6.76 -11.58 -1.81
C GLU A 233 7.29 -12.39 -0.60
N ILE A 234 8.47 -12.03 -0.07
CA ILE A 234 9.12 -12.78 1.01
C ILE A 234 8.30 -12.73 2.30
N TYR A 235 7.82 -11.55 2.67
CA TYR A 235 7.15 -11.32 3.96
C TYR A 235 5.63 -11.39 3.85
N ASN A 236 5.10 -11.64 2.66
CA ASN A 236 3.66 -11.70 2.38
C ASN A 236 2.89 -10.50 2.94
N VAL A 237 3.42 -9.30 2.70
CA VAL A 237 2.82 -8.04 3.10
C VAL A 237 2.11 -7.37 1.93
N VAL A 238 1.11 -6.55 2.22
CA VAL A 238 0.50 -5.67 1.23
C VAL A 238 1.45 -4.52 0.93
N VAL A 239 1.69 -4.23 -0.34
CA VAL A 239 2.38 -3.02 -0.79
C VAL A 239 1.45 -2.19 -1.66
N LEU A 240 1.11 -1.01 -1.17
CA LEU A 240 0.27 -0.03 -1.86
C LEU A 240 1.11 1.17 -2.28
N LEU A 241 1.18 1.40 -3.59
CA LEU A 241 1.89 2.53 -4.18
C LEU A 241 0.88 3.55 -4.68
N THR A 242 1.06 4.81 -4.34
CA THR A 242 0.38 5.89 -5.04
C THR A 242 1.30 6.48 -6.10
N ASN A 243 0.73 6.93 -7.21
CA ASN A 243 1.48 7.55 -8.29
C ASN A 243 0.70 8.68 -8.96
N GLN A 244 1.41 9.65 -9.45
CA GLN A 244 0.84 10.76 -10.23
C GLN A 244 0.81 10.40 -11.71
N VAL A 245 0.06 11.18 -12.48
CA VAL A 245 -0.02 11.07 -13.92
C VAL A 245 0.61 12.29 -14.61
N MET A 246 0.99 12.08 -15.85
CA MET A 246 1.39 13.15 -16.79
C MET A 246 0.53 13.05 -18.04
N VAL A 247 0.22 14.20 -18.60
CA VAL A 247 -0.42 14.26 -19.92
C VAL A 247 0.66 14.16 -20.99
N SER A 248 0.54 13.21 -21.90
CA SER A 248 1.42 13.06 -23.06
C SER A 248 0.79 13.75 -24.26
N PRO A 249 1.26 14.95 -24.65
CA PRO A 249 0.64 15.73 -25.74
C PRO A 249 0.80 15.09 -27.12
N SER A 250 1.66 14.09 -27.24
CA SER A 250 1.94 13.38 -28.50
C SER A 250 0.99 12.21 -28.81
N VAL A 251 0.03 11.93 -27.93
CA VAL A 251 -0.92 10.83 -28.13
C VAL A 251 -2.11 11.35 -28.94
N MET A 252 -2.14 11.07 -30.25
CA MET A 252 -3.25 11.44 -31.14
C MET A 252 -4.47 10.51 -30.99
N PHE A 253 -4.27 9.27 -30.55
CA PHE A 253 -5.34 8.27 -30.33
C PHE A 253 -5.09 7.51 -29.02
N GLY A 254 -6.13 7.33 -28.20
CA GLY A 254 -6.06 6.67 -26.91
C GLY A 254 -6.02 7.65 -25.73
N ASP A 255 -5.81 7.13 -24.52
CA ASP A 255 -5.78 7.96 -23.30
C ASP A 255 -4.44 8.72 -23.22
N PRO A 256 -4.45 10.07 -23.26
CA PRO A 256 -3.25 10.88 -23.14
C PRO A 256 -2.67 10.86 -21.71
N VAL A 257 -3.42 10.37 -20.71
CA VAL A 257 -3.03 10.34 -19.31
C VAL A 257 -2.22 9.08 -19.03
N LYS A 258 -0.95 9.24 -18.68
CA LYS A 258 -0.05 8.13 -18.37
C LYS A 258 0.53 8.28 -16.95
N PRO A 259 0.67 7.18 -16.20
CA PRO A 259 1.35 7.22 -14.90
C PRO A 259 2.83 7.56 -15.08
N ILE A 260 3.37 8.29 -14.11
CA ILE A 260 4.78 8.64 -14.06
C ILE A 260 5.59 7.37 -13.71
N GLY A 261 6.85 7.30 -14.16
CA GLY A 261 7.70 6.11 -13.97
C GLY A 261 7.73 5.17 -15.17
N GLY A 262 6.87 5.40 -16.17
CA GLY A 262 6.90 4.71 -17.46
C GLY A 262 6.69 3.21 -17.36
N THR A 263 7.26 2.47 -18.32
CA THR A 263 7.13 1.00 -18.40
C THR A 263 7.74 0.26 -17.21
N THR A 264 8.75 0.83 -16.56
CA THR A 264 9.42 0.18 -15.42
C THR A 264 8.45 -0.09 -14.28
N LEU A 265 7.68 0.91 -13.86
CA LEU A 265 6.68 0.75 -12.80
C LEU A 265 5.51 -0.10 -13.30
N GLY A 266 5.08 0.14 -14.55
CA GLY A 266 3.97 -0.59 -15.17
C GLY A 266 4.17 -2.11 -15.25
N HIS A 267 5.40 -2.57 -15.48
CA HIS A 267 5.69 -4.01 -15.56
C HIS A 267 5.99 -4.68 -14.22
N THR A 268 6.21 -3.89 -13.18
CA THR A 268 6.57 -4.45 -11.85
C THR A 268 5.37 -4.45 -10.90
N SER A 269 4.45 -3.50 -11.04
CA SER A 269 3.19 -3.50 -10.29
C SER A 269 2.26 -4.60 -10.82
N THR A 270 1.82 -5.48 -9.92
CA THR A 270 0.96 -6.63 -10.27
C THR A 270 -0.46 -6.16 -10.61
N HIS A 271 -0.99 -5.24 -9.82
CA HIS A 271 -2.31 -4.65 -10.06
C HIS A 271 -2.17 -3.15 -10.23
N ARG A 272 -2.93 -2.60 -11.18
CA ARG A 272 -2.88 -1.17 -11.50
C ARG A 272 -4.28 -0.60 -11.60
N VAL A 273 -4.57 0.38 -10.76
CA VAL A 273 -5.88 1.03 -10.67
C VAL A 273 -5.73 2.51 -11.02
N TYR A 274 -6.46 2.94 -12.03
CA TYR A 274 -6.57 4.34 -12.40
C TYR A 274 -7.75 5.00 -11.68
N LEU A 275 -7.49 6.12 -11.03
CA LEU A 275 -8.49 6.92 -10.34
C LEU A 275 -8.78 8.20 -11.11
N ARG A 276 -10.04 8.47 -11.39
CA ARG A 276 -10.51 9.74 -11.95
C ARG A 276 -11.64 10.31 -11.11
N LYS A 277 -11.68 11.63 -10.98
CA LYS A 277 -12.81 12.32 -10.34
C LYS A 277 -14.08 12.15 -11.19
N SER A 278 -15.19 11.92 -10.53
CA SER A 278 -16.52 11.79 -11.17
C SER A 278 -17.58 12.65 -10.48
N GLY A 279 -17.20 13.78 -9.92
CA GLY A 279 -18.07 14.68 -9.18
C GLY A 279 -17.37 15.26 -7.96
N LYS A 280 -18.14 15.84 -7.02
CA LYS A 280 -17.58 16.53 -5.86
C LYS A 280 -16.83 15.58 -4.93
N ASP A 281 -17.45 14.46 -4.57
CA ASP A 281 -16.92 13.49 -3.60
C ASP A 281 -16.89 12.07 -4.18
N LYS A 282 -17.09 11.91 -5.51
CA LYS A 282 -17.10 10.63 -6.22
C LYS A 282 -15.85 10.44 -7.03
N ILE A 283 -15.38 9.21 -7.04
CA ILE A 283 -14.19 8.76 -7.78
C ILE A 283 -14.57 7.50 -8.53
N VAL A 284 -14.15 7.40 -9.78
CA VAL A 284 -14.18 6.13 -10.52
C VAL A 284 -12.80 5.49 -10.39
N ALA A 285 -12.78 4.28 -9.87
CA ALA A 285 -11.61 3.41 -9.84
C ALA A 285 -11.73 2.40 -10.98
N LYS A 286 -10.75 2.40 -11.89
CA LYS A 286 -10.69 1.48 -13.02
C LYS A 286 -9.48 0.57 -12.87
N LEU A 287 -9.72 -0.74 -12.81
CA LEU A 287 -8.65 -1.74 -12.91
C LEU A 287 -8.13 -1.75 -14.36
N VAL A 288 -6.90 -1.32 -14.54
CA VAL A 288 -6.28 -1.18 -15.86
C VAL A 288 -5.43 -2.39 -16.22
N ASP A 289 -4.79 -2.97 -15.21
CA ASP A 289 -3.89 -4.12 -15.38
C ASP A 289 -3.97 -5.04 -14.16
N SER A 290 -4.12 -6.33 -14.43
CA SER A 290 -4.14 -7.40 -13.44
C SER A 290 -3.91 -8.74 -14.13
N PRO A 291 -3.10 -9.64 -13.56
CA PRO A 291 -2.92 -10.98 -14.12
C PRO A 291 -4.14 -11.89 -13.90
N ASN A 292 -5.01 -11.56 -12.93
CA ASN A 292 -6.09 -12.44 -12.49
C ASN A 292 -7.48 -11.91 -12.83
N ASN A 293 -7.66 -10.59 -12.90
CA ASN A 293 -8.96 -9.95 -13.00
C ASN A 293 -9.10 -9.22 -14.33
N ALA A 294 -10.28 -9.31 -14.94
CA ALA A 294 -10.62 -8.53 -16.12
C ALA A 294 -10.69 -7.03 -15.79
N GLN A 295 -10.41 -6.19 -16.78
CA GLN A 295 -10.60 -4.74 -16.64
C GLN A 295 -12.05 -4.44 -16.29
N ASN A 296 -12.25 -3.72 -15.21
CA ASN A 296 -13.55 -3.31 -14.70
C ASN A 296 -13.41 -1.98 -13.96
N GLU A 297 -14.52 -1.32 -13.69
CA GLU A 297 -14.53 -0.08 -12.93
C GLU A 297 -15.62 -0.07 -11.86
N GLY A 298 -15.33 0.63 -10.76
CA GLY A 298 -16.25 0.83 -9.65
C GLY A 298 -16.28 2.29 -9.20
N VAL A 299 -17.43 2.73 -8.71
CA VAL A 299 -17.60 4.09 -8.17
C VAL A 299 -17.36 4.08 -6.66
N LEU A 300 -16.57 5.03 -6.21
CA LEU A 300 -16.20 5.23 -4.81
C LEU A 300 -16.68 6.60 -4.34
N ALA A 301 -16.93 6.72 -3.05
CA ALA A 301 -17.18 7.99 -2.37
C ALA A 301 -16.07 8.28 -1.36
N LEU A 302 -15.65 9.54 -1.29
CA LEU A 302 -14.79 10.04 -0.22
C LEU A 302 -15.67 10.57 0.90
N THR A 303 -15.67 9.88 2.03
CA THR A 303 -16.49 10.19 3.20
C THR A 303 -15.63 10.51 4.42
N ARG A 304 -16.26 10.76 5.54
CA ARG A 304 -15.56 10.90 6.82
C ARG A 304 -14.96 9.57 7.29
N ALA A 305 -15.61 8.46 6.98
CA ALA A 305 -15.11 7.11 7.26
C ALA A 305 -14.00 6.64 6.29
N GLY A 306 -13.51 7.52 5.43
CA GLY A 306 -12.48 7.21 4.45
C GLY A 306 -13.05 7.00 3.06
N VAL A 307 -12.73 5.88 2.44
CA VAL A 307 -13.27 5.47 1.14
C VAL A 307 -14.39 4.46 1.36
N GLU A 308 -15.52 4.68 0.71
CA GLU A 308 -16.70 3.83 0.75
C GLU A 308 -17.26 3.66 -0.66
N ASP A 309 -18.30 2.85 -0.80
CA ASP A 309 -19.01 2.69 -2.08
C ASP A 309 -19.67 4.00 -2.50
N GLY A 310 -19.52 4.36 -3.76
CA GLY A 310 -20.28 5.43 -4.41
C GLY A 310 -21.49 4.89 -5.14
N GLU A 311 -22.58 5.63 -5.10
CA GLU A 311 -23.76 5.38 -5.91
C GLU A 311 -23.60 5.88 -7.34
#